data_e0e048e865bf4aaabcae7eb70ee713ee
#
_entry.id   e0e048e865bf4aaabcae7eb70ee713ee
#
_cell.length_a   1.000
_cell.length_b   1.000
_cell.length_c   1.000
_cell.angle_alpha   90.00
_cell.angle_beta   90.00
_cell.angle_gamma   90.00
#
_symmetry.space_group_name_H-M   'P 1'
#
loop_
_entity.id
_entity.type
_entity.pdbx_description
1 polymer ?
#
loop_
_entity_poly.entity_id
_entity_poly.type
_entity_poly.pdbx_seq_one_letter_code
_entity_poly.pdbx_strand_id
1 'polypeptide(L)'
;MAVLFLLLLLQISISTYANIEGDALYALRRSVKDPTNVLQSWDPTLVDPCTWFHVTCDSDNRVTRLDLGNAKLSGNLVPDLGKLERLQYLELYMNNFVGTIPSEFGGLKNLISLDLFHNNLTGFIPPSLSKLSNVRFMRLNHNKLTGRIPRDLTKLPNLKILDVSNNDLCGTFPTWGSFSKLTEESFMNNPRLEGPELMGSVGYDDRDGN
;
A
#
# COMPACT_ATOMS: atom_id res chain seq x y z
N MET A 1 38.67 -16.16 17.29
CA MET A 1 38.61 -15.12 16.25
C MET A 1 37.46 -15.28 15.28
N ALA A 2 37.19 -16.47 14.70
CA ALA A 2 36.08 -16.67 13.73
C ALA A 2 34.69 -16.36 14.29
N VAL A 3 34.37 -16.74 15.52
CA VAL A 3 33.05 -16.49 16.15
C VAL A 3 32.84 -15.00 16.41
N LEU A 4 33.87 -14.25 16.77
CA LEU A 4 33.78 -12.80 16.95
C LEU A 4 33.55 -12.08 15.63
N PHE A 5 34.15 -12.57 14.54
CA PHE A 5 33.95 -12.02 13.19
C PHE A 5 32.54 -12.29 12.65
N LEU A 6 31.99 -13.50 12.95
CA LEU A 6 30.62 -13.86 12.58
C LEU A 6 29.59 -12.99 13.32
N LEU A 7 29.79 -12.75 14.61
CA LEU A 7 28.94 -11.87 15.42
C LEU A 7 29.00 -10.42 14.94
N LEU A 8 30.19 -9.94 14.54
CA LEU A 8 30.34 -8.60 13.96
C LEU A 8 29.62 -8.46 12.61
N LEU A 9 29.72 -9.48 11.75
CA LEU A 9 29.01 -9.49 10.46
C LEU A 9 27.49 -9.54 10.64
N LEU A 10 26.99 -10.28 11.65
CA LEU A 10 25.56 -10.31 11.97
C LEU A 10 25.07 -8.94 12.46
N GLN A 11 25.83 -8.27 13.31
CA GLN A 11 25.48 -6.94 13.81
C GLN A 11 25.52 -5.87 12.72
N ILE A 12 26.45 -5.96 11.76
CA ILE A 12 26.54 -5.03 10.64
C ILE A 12 25.31 -5.20 9.72
N SER A 13 24.88 -6.44 9.45
CA SER A 13 23.70 -6.68 8.61
C SER A 13 22.40 -6.19 9.26
N ILE A 14 22.20 -6.41 10.55
CA ILE A 14 21.04 -5.92 11.30
C ILE A 14 21.00 -4.38 11.28
N SER A 15 22.14 -3.73 11.50
CA SER A 15 22.23 -2.26 11.50
C SER A 15 21.91 -1.64 10.14
N THR A 16 22.33 -2.29 9.03
CA THR A 16 22.05 -1.76 7.69
C THR A 16 20.57 -1.87 7.30
N TYR A 17 19.89 -2.95 7.67
CA TYR A 17 18.45 -3.10 7.41
C TYR A 17 17.61 -2.13 8.24
N ALA A 18 17.90 -1.96 9.51
CA ALA A 18 17.21 -1.00 10.38
C ALA A 18 17.33 0.42 9.83
N ASN A 19 18.47 0.80 9.26
CA ASN A 19 18.67 2.10 8.65
C ASN A 19 17.80 2.29 7.38
N ILE A 20 17.73 1.28 6.51
CA ILE A 20 16.90 1.37 5.28
C ILE A 20 15.42 1.54 5.61
N GLU A 21 14.90 0.81 6.60
CA GLU A 21 13.51 0.93 7.03
C GLU A 21 13.23 2.25 7.74
N GLY A 22 14.15 2.70 8.61
CA GLY A 22 14.10 4.00 9.25
C GLY A 22 14.13 5.14 8.23
N ASP A 23 15.00 5.06 7.24
CA ASP A 23 15.08 6.04 6.15
C ASP A 23 13.77 6.10 5.34
N ALA A 24 13.15 4.95 5.05
CA ALA A 24 11.90 4.87 4.33
C ALA A 24 10.74 5.52 5.11
N LEU A 25 10.64 5.24 6.41
CA LEU A 25 9.66 5.85 7.29
C LEU A 25 9.91 7.36 7.46
N TYR A 26 11.17 7.76 7.60
CA TYR A 26 11.53 9.16 7.71
C TYR A 26 11.26 9.94 6.42
N ALA A 27 11.40 9.30 5.26
CA ALA A 27 10.99 9.89 3.98
C ALA A 27 9.48 10.22 4.00
N LEU A 28 8.64 9.34 4.55
CA LEU A 28 7.22 9.63 4.75
C LEU A 28 7.04 10.82 5.69
N ARG A 29 7.70 10.82 6.87
CA ARG A 29 7.60 11.94 7.82
C ARG A 29 7.88 13.29 7.17
N ARG A 30 8.89 13.36 6.28
CA ARG A 30 9.25 14.60 5.58
C ARG A 30 8.25 15.01 4.50
N SER A 31 7.48 14.06 3.96
CA SER A 31 6.50 14.33 2.89
C SER A 31 5.14 14.75 3.41
N VAL A 32 4.88 14.64 4.73
CA VAL A 32 3.58 14.89 5.31
C VAL A 32 3.59 16.08 6.26
N LYS A 33 2.41 16.71 6.38
CA LYS A 33 2.07 17.62 7.49
C LYS A 33 1.44 16.79 8.59
N ASP A 34 1.92 16.95 9.80
CA ASP A 34 1.48 16.25 11.00
C ASP A 34 1.01 17.26 12.07
N PRO A 35 -0.25 17.73 11.97
CA PRO A 35 -0.77 18.77 12.88
C PRO A 35 -1.01 18.27 14.30
N THR A 36 -1.01 16.97 14.51
CA THR A 36 -1.28 16.31 15.80
C THR A 36 -0.04 15.70 16.44
N ASN A 37 1.12 15.86 15.80
CA ASN A 37 2.42 15.36 16.25
C ASN A 37 2.46 13.85 16.51
N VAL A 38 1.72 13.06 15.73
CA VAL A 38 1.71 11.59 15.87
C VAL A 38 3.06 10.97 15.49
N LEU A 39 3.85 11.67 14.66
CA LEU A 39 5.17 11.23 14.21
C LEU A 39 6.31 11.85 15.03
N GLN A 40 6.04 12.41 16.22
CA GLN A 40 7.06 13.09 17.03
C GLN A 40 8.22 12.20 17.44
N SER A 41 7.96 10.89 17.63
CA SER A 41 8.98 9.90 18.01
C SER A 41 9.87 9.45 16.85
N TRP A 42 9.54 9.83 15.61
CA TRP A 42 10.25 9.39 14.42
C TRP A 42 11.54 10.23 14.23
N ASP A 43 12.54 9.92 15.00
CA ASP A 43 13.84 10.60 14.97
C ASP A 43 14.83 9.80 14.11
N PRO A 44 15.34 10.37 13.00
CA PRO A 44 16.27 9.69 12.11
C PRO A 44 17.66 9.45 12.75
N THR A 45 17.94 10.08 13.90
CA THR A 45 19.16 9.82 14.64
C THR A 45 19.08 8.53 15.46
N LEU A 46 17.85 8.02 15.69
CA LEU A 46 17.61 6.72 16.32
C LEU A 46 17.67 5.65 15.24
N VAL A 47 18.63 4.76 15.36
CA VAL A 47 18.93 3.71 14.36
C VAL A 47 17.79 2.69 14.23
N ASP A 48 16.96 2.53 15.27
CA ASP A 48 15.93 1.50 15.34
C ASP A 48 14.52 2.09 15.24
N PRO A 49 13.85 1.98 14.06
CA PRO A 49 12.49 2.47 13.88
C PRO A 49 11.44 1.69 14.70
N CYS A 50 11.81 0.55 15.29
CA CYS A 50 10.90 -0.26 16.10
C CYS A 50 10.57 0.39 17.45
N THR A 51 11.29 1.46 17.82
CA THR A 51 10.98 2.30 18.99
C THR A 51 10.02 3.44 18.67
N TRP A 52 9.67 3.63 17.40
CA TRP A 52 8.82 4.74 16.97
C TRP A 52 7.33 4.39 17.17
N PHE A 53 6.55 5.34 17.62
CA PHE A 53 5.10 5.15 17.73
C PHE A 53 4.50 4.82 16.35
N HIS A 54 3.46 3.99 16.36
CA HIS A 54 2.77 3.54 15.15
C HIS A 54 3.54 2.55 14.26
N VAL A 55 4.74 2.16 14.68
CA VAL A 55 5.56 1.14 14.02
C VAL A 55 5.58 -0.12 14.88
N THR A 56 5.35 -1.28 14.26
CA THR A 56 5.51 -2.58 14.91
C THR A 56 6.49 -3.42 14.12
N CYS A 57 7.38 -4.09 14.84
CA CYS A 57 8.39 -4.97 14.26
C CYS A 57 8.20 -6.44 14.68
N ASP A 58 8.86 -7.33 13.95
CA ASP A 58 9.02 -8.73 14.34
C ASP A 58 10.23 -8.93 15.30
N SER A 59 10.50 -10.21 15.63
CA SER A 59 11.61 -10.59 16.49
C SER A 59 13.01 -10.28 15.91
N ASP A 60 13.07 -10.05 14.59
CA ASP A 60 14.30 -9.69 13.88
C ASP A 60 14.47 -8.17 13.75
N ASN A 61 13.66 -7.37 14.48
CA ASN A 61 13.59 -5.91 14.39
C ASN A 61 13.30 -5.39 12.97
N ARG A 62 12.42 -6.09 12.23
CA ARG A 62 11.98 -5.68 10.90
C ARG A 62 10.55 -5.17 10.97
N VAL A 63 10.28 -4.07 10.30
CA VAL A 63 8.96 -3.41 10.31
C VAL A 63 7.91 -4.31 9.65
N THR A 64 6.89 -4.68 10.43
CA THR A 64 5.76 -5.52 9.99
C THR A 64 4.44 -4.79 9.92
N ARG A 65 4.28 -3.69 10.65
CA ARG A 65 3.07 -2.86 10.62
C ARG A 65 3.42 -1.38 10.72
N LEU A 66 2.73 -0.61 9.90
CA LEU A 66 2.67 0.84 10.00
C LEU A 66 1.19 1.22 10.13
N ASP A 67 0.79 1.75 11.30
CA ASP A 67 -0.58 2.11 11.60
C ASP A 67 -0.72 3.61 11.90
N LEU A 68 -1.10 4.36 10.87
CA LEU A 68 -1.32 5.80 10.91
C LEU A 68 -2.78 6.15 10.55
N GLY A 69 -3.70 5.22 10.81
CA GLY A 69 -5.13 5.45 10.57
C GLY A 69 -5.67 6.61 11.39
N ASN A 70 -6.50 7.46 10.79
CA ASN A 70 -7.17 8.60 11.43
C ASN A 70 -6.22 9.56 12.17
N ALA A 71 -5.04 9.81 11.60
CA ALA A 71 -3.98 10.60 12.21
C ALA A 71 -3.97 12.07 11.76
N LYS A 72 -4.94 12.48 10.90
CA LYS A 72 -5.04 13.83 10.30
C LYS A 72 -3.81 14.23 9.47
N LEU A 73 -3.04 13.27 9.02
CA LEU A 73 -1.87 13.50 8.17
C LEU A 73 -2.31 14.01 6.79
N SER A 74 -1.48 14.86 6.19
CA SER A 74 -1.69 15.30 4.80
C SER A 74 -0.37 15.43 4.07
N GLY A 75 -0.38 15.20 2.76
CA GLY A 75 0.82 15.18 1.91
C GLY A 75 0.81 13.97 1.00
N ASN A 76 1.96 13.63 0.44
CA ASN A 76 2.07 12.53 -0.54
C ASN A 76 2.54 11.24 0.12
N LEU A 77 2.05 10.12 -0.41
CA LEU A 77 2.67 8.83 -0.18
C LEU A 77 4.04 8.80 -0.87
N VAL A 78 5.01 8.12 -0.25
CA VAL A 78 6.38 8.06 -0.78
C VAL A 78 6.70 6.66 -1.30
N PRO A 79 7.42 6.55 -2.44
CA PRO A 79 7.88 5.27 -2.98
C PRO A 79 8.73 4.45 -2.00
N ASP A 80 9.43 5.14 -1.12
CA ASP A 80 10.34 4.54 -0.15
C ASP A 80 9.67 3.52 0.76
N LEU A 81 8.38 3.67 1.06
CA LEU A 81 7.63 2.66 1.83
C LEU A 81 7.64 1.28 1.15
N GLY A 82 7.82 1.21 -0.17
CA GLY A 82 7.99 -0.04 -0.90
C GLY A 82 9.26 -0.84 -0.53
N LYS A 83 10.19 -0.23 0.23
CA LYS A 83 11.41 -0.88 0.75
C LYS A 83 11.18 -1.68 2.05
N LEU A 84 9.99 -1.56 2.66
CA LEU A 84 9.64 -2.26 3.89
C LEU A 84 9.29 -3.74 3.59
N GLU A 85 10.30 -4.55 3.30
CA GLU A 85 10.15 -5.89 2.76
C GLU A 85 9.32 -6.85 3.64
N ARG A 86 9.35 -6.66 4.97
CA ARG A 86 8.60 -7.49 5.92
C ARG A 86 7.23 -6.93 6.27
N LEU A 87 6.84 -5.79 5.67
CA LEU A 87 5.58 -5.14 5.99
C LEU A 87 4.39 -6.05 5.64
N GLN A 88 3.53 -6.25 6.62
CA GLN A 88 2.30 -7.03 6.54
C GLN A 88 1.05 -6.13 6.57
N TYR A 89 1.12 -5.00 7.26
CA TYR A 89 -0.02 -4.10 7.42
C TYR A 89 0.40 -2.66 7.16
N LEU A 90 -0.19 -2.06 6.13
CA LEU A 90 -0.04 -0.65 5.80
C LEU A 90 -1.41 0.02 5.96
N GLU A 91 -1.62 0.64 7.12
CA GLU A 91 -2.89 1.21 7.55
C GLU A 91 -2.79 2.73 7.57
N LEU A 92 -3.24 3.39 6.49
CA LEU A 92 -3.16 4.84 6.28
C LEU A 92 -4.55 5.47 6.09
N TYR A 93 -5.60 4.76 6.49
CA TYR A 93 -6.99 5.15 6.30
C TYR A 93 -7.37 6.44 7.05
N MET A 94 -8.43 7.12 6.59
CA MET A 94 -9.02 8.31 7.20
C MET A 94 -7.98 9.42 7.46
N ASN A 95 -7.25 9.78 6.42
CA ASN A 95 -6.28 10.87 6.40
C ASN A 95 -6.56 11.82 5.24
N ASN A 96 -5.65 12.75 4.97
CA ASN A 96 -5.73 13.70 3.86
C ASN A 96 -4.56 13.50 2.87
N PHE A 97 -4.14 12.25 2.64
CA PHE A 97 -3.12 11.95 1.66
C PHE A 97 -3.59 12.31 0.25
N VAL A 98 -2.70 12.92 -0.52
CA VAL A 98 -2.93 13.37 -1.90
C VAL A 98 -1.91 12.73 -2.85
N GLY A 99 -2.04 13.01 -4.15
CA GLY A 99 -1.18 12.43 -5.16
C GLY A 99 -1.53 10.99 -5.47
N THR A 100 -0.60 10.24 -6.05
CA THR A 100 -0.85 8.89 -6.54
C THR A 100 -0.41 7.81 -5.54
N ILE A 101 -0.96 6.62 -5.69
CA ILE A 101 -0.44 5.43 -5.01
C ILE A 101 0.89 5.05 -5.68
N PRO A 102 2.02 4.97 -4.94
CA PRO A 102 3.30 4.60 -5.52
C PRO A 102 3.29 3.19 -6.11
N SER A 103 3.85 3.04 -7.32
CA SER A 103 3.99 1.73 -7.98
C SER A 103 4.88 0.76 -7.19
N GLU A 104 5.79 1.30 -6.40
CA GLU A 104 6.74 0.59 -5.54
C GLU A 104 6.04 -0.22 -4.44
N PHE A 105 4.80 0.12 -4.10
CA PHE A 105 4.01 -0.69 -3.16
C PHE A 105 3.80 -2.12 -3.66
N GLY A 106 3.84 -2.36 -4.98
CA GLY A 106 3.87 -3.72 -5.55
C GLY A 106 5.09 -4.55 -5.14
N GLY A 107 6.10 -3.94 -4.52
CA GLY A 107 7.27 -4.61 -3.92
C GLY A 107 7.01 -5.25 -2.55
N LEU A 108 5.94 -4.88 -1.86
CA LEU A 108 5.60 -5.32 -0.50
C LEU A 108 5.04 -6.76 -0.49
N LYS A 109 5.89 -7.74 -0.78
CA LYS A 109 5.49 -9.15 -1.01
C LYS A 109 4.83 -9.81 0.20
N ASN A 110 5.12 -9.34 1.41
CA ASN A 110 4.55 -9.86 2.64
C ASN A 110 3.26 -9.17 3.07
N LEU A 111 2.81 -8.17 2.30
CA LEU A 111 1.64 -7.37 2.67
C LEU A 111 0.37 -8.22 2.69
N ILE A 112 -0.34 -8.14 3.81
CA ILE A 112 -1.63 -8.79 4.08
C ILE A 112 -2.76 -7.79 3.93
N SER A 113 -2.56 -6.56 4.43
CA SER A 113 -3.54 -5.48 4.38
C SER A 113 -2.93 -4.21 3.81
N LEU A 114 -3.59 -3.66 2.79
CA LEU A 114 -3.38 -2.32 2.26
C LEU A 114 -4.66 -1.52 2.49
N ASP A 115 -4.65 -0.64 3.47
CA ASP A 115 -5.80 0.20 3.79
C ASP A 115 -5.50 1.68 3.55
N LEU A 116 -6.00 2.19 2.43
CA LEU A 116 -5.91 3.59 2.00
C LEU A 116 -7.30 4.26 1.97
N PHE A 117 -8.29 3.63 2.64
CA PHE A 117 -9.67 4.10 2.71
C PHE A 117 -9.74 5.56 3.18
N HIS A 118 -10.64 6.32 2.56
CA HIS A 118 -10.96 7.68 2.95
C HIS A 118 -9.73 8.60 3.01
N ASN A 119 -9.21 8.91 1.82
CA ASN A 119 -8.13 9.85 1.56
C ASN A 119 -8.48 10.74 0.34
N ASN A 120 -7.53 11.53 -0.14
CA ASN A 120 -7.65 12.36 -1.34
C ASN A 120 -6.73 11.88 -2.49
N LEU A 121 -6.46 10.56 -2.54
CA LEU A 121 -5.57 9.98 -3.54
C LEU A 121 -6.17 10.08 -4.94
N THR A 122 -5.33 10.34 -5.92
CA THR A 122 -5.68 10.56 -7.34
C THR A 122 -4.90 9.60 -8.25
N GLY A 123 -5.15 9.69 -9.57
CA GLY A 123 -4.46 8.85 -10.54
C GLY A 123 -4.95 7.41 -10.55
N PHE A 124 -4.20 6.53 -11.18
CA PHE A 124 -4.61 5.15 -11.42
C PHE A 124 -4.29 4.23 -10.24
N ILE A 125 -5.04 3.14 -10.13
CA ILE A 125 -4.63 2.00 -9.31
C ILE A 125 -3.41 1.35 -9.99
N PRO A 126 -2.22 1.34 -9.37
CA PRO A 126 -1.03 0.82 -10.02
C PRO A 126 -1.17 -0.67 -10.37
N PRO A 127 -0.95 -1.08 -11.63
CA PRO A 127 -0.97 -2.50 -12.01
C PRO A 127 0.02 -3.36 -11.21
N SER A 128 1.11 -2.74 -10.70
CA SER A 128 2.10 -3.40 -9.85
C SER A 128 1.53 -3.98 -8.56
N LEU A 129 0.37 -3.49 -8.08
CA LEU A 129 -0.30 -4.06 -6.90
C LEU A 129 -0.74 -5.52 -7.12
N SER A 130 -0.85 -5.98 -8.38
CA SER A 130 -1.07 -7.39 -8.71
C SER A 130 0.08 -8.32 -8.28
N LYS A 131 1.23 -7.75 -7.91
CA LYS A 131 2.39 -8.50 -7.39
C LYS A 131 2.32 -8.78 -5.89
N LEU A 132 1.30 -8.29 -5.18
CA LEU A 132 1.11 -8.47 -3.73
C LEU A 132 0.54 -9.86 -3.41
N SER A 133 1.35 -10.90 -3.55
CA SER A 133 0.92 -12.30 -3.50
C SER A 133 0.25 -12.72 -2.18
N ASN A 134 0.53 -12.03 -1.08
CA ASN A 134 -0.01 -12.34 0.24
C ASN A 134 -1.21 -11.45 0.64
N VAL A 135 -1.55 -10.43 -0.17
CA VAL A 135 -2.61 -9.50 0.18
C VAL A 135 -3.97 -10.20 0.28
N ARG A 136 -4.66 -9.91 1.37
CA ARG A 136 -6.02 -10.40 1.66
C ARG A 136 -7.04 -9.27 1.68
N PHE A 137 -6.61 -8.08 2.09
CA PHE A 137 -7.46 -6.91 2.25
C PHE A 137 -6.85 -5.75 1.49
N MET A 138 -7.61 -5.18 0.55
CA MET A 138 -7.22 -4.00 -0.22
C MET A 138 -8.39 -3.03 -0.23
N ARG A 139 -8.28 -1.96 0.57
CA ARG A 139 -9.28 -0.91 0.68
C ARG A 139 -8.75 0.39 0.10
N LEU A 140 -9.29 0.76 -1.05
CA LEU A 140 -8.92 1.97 -1.80
C LEU A 140 -10.13 2.91 -1.95
N ASN A 141 -11.24 2.57 -1.33
CA ASN A 141 -12.50 3.27 -1.44
C ASN A 141 -12.47 4.66 -0.79
N HIS A 142 -13.42 5.52 -1.17
CA HIS A 142 -13.48 6.92 -0.75
C HIS A 142 -12.18 7.67 -1.03
N ASN A 143 -11.80 7.71 -2.30
CA ASN A 143 -10.68 8.46 -2.84
C ASN A 143 -11.10 9.19 -4.14
N LYS A 144 -10.14 9.68 -4.91
CA LYS A 144 -10.33 10.32 -6.22
C LYS A 144 -9.58 9.55 -7.31
N LEU A 145 -9.51 8.22 -7.17
CA LEU A 145 -8.80 7.36 -8.11
C LEU A 145 -9.56 7.34 -9.46
N THR A 146 -8.80 7.30 -10.54
CA THR A 146 -9.30 7.37 -11.90
C THR A 146 -8.79 6.20 -12.75
N GLY A 147 -9.22 6.13 -14.00
CA GLY A 147 -8.80 5.09 -14.93
C GLY A 147 -9.46 3.74 -14.67
N ARG A 148 -8.95 2.71 -15.32
CA ARG A 148 -9.52 1.36 -15.25
C ARG A 148 -9.01 0.58 -14.05
N ILE A 149 -9.79 -0.38 -13.58
CA ILE A 149 -9.35 -1.36 -12.59
C ILE A 149 -8.40 -2.35 -13.28
N PRO A 150 -7.15 -2.48 -12.84
CA PRO A 150 -6.18 -3.38 -13.48
C PRO A 150 -6.65 -4.83 -13.44
N ARG A 151 -6.82 -5.46 -14.60
CA ARG A 151 -7.26 -6.86 -14.72
C ARG A 151 -6.35 -7.84 -13.99
N ASP A 152 -5.06 -7.53 -13.92
CA ASP A 152 -4.08 -8.39 -13.23
C ASP A 152 -4.35 -8.54 -11.74
N LEU A 153 -5.14 -7.66 -11.11
CA LEU A 153 -5.56 -7.83 -9.71
C LEU A 153 -6.43 -9.08 -9.50
N THR A 154 -7.11 -9.57 -10.53
CA THR A 154 -7.88 -10.83 -10.46
C THR A 154 -7.00 -12.06 -10.22
N LYS A 155 -5.69 -11.95 -10.45
CA LYS A 155 -4.70 -13.02 -10.26
C LYS A 155 -4.18 -13.11 -8.82
N LEU A 156 -4.57 -12.19 -7.94
CA LEU A 156 -4.15 -12.20 -6.53
C LEU A 156 -4.72 -13.41 -5.80
N PRO A 157 -3.90 -14.40 -5.39
CA PRO A 157 -4.41 -15.71 -4.97
C PRO A 157 -5.11 -15.69 -3.61
N ASN A 158 -4.74 -14.73 -2.76
CA ASN A 158 -5.21 -14.66 -1.39
C ASN A 158 -6.22 -13.54 -1.13
N LEU A 159 -6.57 -12.74 -2.15
CA LEU A 159 -7.46 -11.60 -2.01
C LEU A 159 -8.86 -12.04 -1.56
N LYS A 160 -9.31 -11.49 -0.44
CA LYS A 160 -10.64 -11.74 0.14
C LYS A 160 -11.56 -10.54 0.06
N ILE A 161 -10.98 -9.35 0.24
CA ILE A 161 -11.70 -8.09 0.21
C ILE A 161 -10.94 -7.14 -0.71
N LEU A 162 -11.62 -6.67 -1.73
CA LEU A 162 -11.29 -5.48 -2.50
C LEU A 162 -12.46 -4.51 -2.35
N ASP A 163 -12.17 -3.27 -1.99
CA ASP A 163 -13.15 -2.20 -2.03
C ASP A 163 -12.53 -1.01 -2.76
N VAL A 164 -13.09 -0.68 -3.92
CA VAL A 164 -12.71 0.46 -4.77
C VAL A 164 -13.88 1.42 -4.96
N SER A 165 -14.94 1.25 -4.19
CA SER A 165 -16.14 2.09 -4.26
C SER A 165 -15.83 3.56 -3.97
N ASN A 166 -16.72 4.47 -4.35
CA ASN A 166 -16.59 5.90 -4.09
C ASN A 166 -15.25 6.49 -4.60
N ASN A 167 -15.04 6.33 -5.91
CA ASN A 167 -13.91 6.86 -6.67
C ASN A 167 -14.41 7.43 -8.01
N ASP A 168 -13.52 7.71 -8.96
CA ASP A 168 -13.85 8.14 -10.32
C ASP A 168 -13.26 7.17 -11.35
N LEU A 169 -13.36 5.87 -11.06
CA LEU A 169 -12.90 4.79 -11.95
C LEU A 169 -13.81 4.67 -13.18
N CYS A 170 -13.27 4.14 -14.27
CA CYS A 170 -13.99 4.03 -15.54
C CYS A 170 -13.83 2.66 -16.20
N GLY A 171 -14.61 2.43 -17.27
CA GLY A 171 -14.64 1.18 -18.02
C GLY A 171 -15.36 0.06 -17.26
N THR A 172 -15.13 -1.17 -17.68
CA THR A 172 -15.74 -2.35 -17.05
C THR A 172 -14.89 -2.88 -15.91
N PHE A 173 -15.49 -3.60 -14.98
CA PHE A 173 -14.74 -4.33 -13.93
C PHE A 173 -14.78 -5.84 -14.18
N PRO A 174 -13.64 -6.54 -13.96
CA PRO A 174 -13.58 -7.98 -14.15
C PRO A 174 -14.39 -8.73 -13.07
N THR A 175 -14.93 -9.90 -13.43
CA THR A 175 -15.76 -10.75 -12.54
C THR A 175 -15.19 -12.15 -12.34
N TRP A 176 -13.96 -12.38 -12.74
CA TRP A 176 -13.28 -13.68 -12.65
C TRP A 176 -12.11 -13.67 -11.67
N GLY A 177 -11.48 -14.84 -11.51
CA GLY A 177 -10.35 -15.02 -10.58
C GLY A 177 -10.73 -14.69 -9.14
N SER A 178 -9.91 -13.94 -8.44
CA SER A 178 -10.21 -13.53 -7.06
C SER A 178 -11.44 -12.61 -6.97
N PHE A 179 -11.82 -11.93 -8.07
CA PHE A 179 -12.97 -11.02 -8.09
C PHE A 179 -14.32 -11.75 -8.18
N SER A 180 -14.33 -13.04 -8.52
CA SER A 180 -15.59 -13.82 -8.64
C SER A 180 -16.39 -13.92 -7.34
N LYS A 181 -15.77 -13.59 -6.20
CA LYS A 181 -16.41 -13.60 -4.87
C LYS A 181 -16.72 -12.20 -4.33
N LEU A 182 -16.35 -11.16 -5.07
CA LEU A 182 -16.64 -9.78 -4.70
C LEU A 182 -18.08 -9.45 -5.05
N THR A 183 -18.69 -8.59 -4.25
CA THR A 183 -20.03 -8.09 -4.50
C THR A 183 -19.98 -6.75 -5.25
N GLU A 184 -21.08 -6.35 -5.85
CA GLU A 184 -21.17 -5.10 -6.60
C GLU A 184 -20.88 -3.87 -5.73
N GLU A 185 -21.15 -3.95 -4.43
CA GLU A 185 -20.86 -2.89 -3.47
C GLU A 185 -19.38 -2.47 -3.47
N SER A 186 -18.48 -3.43 -3.75
CA SER A 186 -17.04 -3.16 -3.88
C SER A 186 -16.68 -2.16 -4.97
N PHE A 187 -17.59 -1.94 -5.94
CA PHE A 187 -17.38 -1.11 -7.14
C PHE A 187 -18.33 0.09 -7.22
N MET A 188 -19.31 0.21 -6.32
CA MET A 188 -20.35 1.23 -6.35
C MET A 188 -19.80 2.65 -6.31
N ASN A 189 -20.61 3.62 -6.74
CA ASN A 189 -20.27 5.05 -6.68
C ASN A 189 -18.99 5.40 -7.45
N ASN A 190 -18.81 4.78 -8.62
CA ASN A 190 -17.85 5.15 -9.64
C ASN A 190 -18.64 5.53 -10.90
N PRO A 191 -18.94 6.83 -11.12
CA PRO A 191 -19.92 7.26 -12.13
C PRO A 191 -19.56 6.86 -13.56
N ARG A 192 -18.28 6.57 -13.82
CA ARG A 192 -17.77 6.19 -15.14
C ARG A 192 -17.55 4.68 -15.32
N LEU A 193 -17.88 3.85 -14.31
CA LEU A 193 -17.89 2.40 -14.47
C LEU A 193 -19.11 1.96 -15.28
N GLU A 194 -18.86 1.13 -16.28
CA GLU A 194 -19.85 0.65 -17.25
C GLU A 194 -20.56 -0.65 -16.80
N GLY A 195 -20.12 -1.24 -15.67
CA GLY A 195 -20.66 -2.48 -15.13
C GLY A 195 -19.68 -3.66 -15.23
N PRO A 196 -20.16 -4.89 -14.96
CA PRO A 196 -19.35 -6.09 -15.01
C PRO A 196 -18.90 -6.43 -16.44
N GLU A 197 -17.66 -6.89 -16.56
CA GLU A 197 -17.17 -7.39 -17.84
C GLU A 197 -17.83 -8.72 -18.19
N LEU A 198 -18.53 -8.76 -19.33
CA LEU A 198 -19.17 -9.97 -19.81
C LEU A 198 -18.12 -10.90 -20.41
N MET A 199 -18.03 -12.15 -19.92
CA MET A 199 -17.15 -13.15 -20.51
C MET A 199 -17.48 -13.36 -21.98
N GLY A 200 -16.53 -13.09 -22.87
CA GLY A 200 -16.67 -13.25 -24.32
C GLY A 200 -16.98 -11.96 -25.10
N SER A 201 -17.14 -10.82 -24.45
CA SER A 201 -17.20 -9.54 -25.17
C SER A 201 -15.82 -9.14 -25.67
N VAL A 202 -15.77 -8.85 -26.96
CA VAL A 202 -14.57 -8.63 -27.77
C VAL A 202 -13.82 -7.37 -27.33
N GLY A 203 -12.49 -7.51 -27.20
CA GLY A 203 -11.55 -6.41 -27.44
C GLY A 203 -11.54 -5.32 -26.41
N TYR A 204 -10.86 -5.61 -25.31
CA TYR A 204 -10.25 -4.57 -24.47
C TYR A 204 -9.28 -3.77 -25.35
N ASP A 205 -9.60 -2.55 -25.66
CA ASP A 205 -8.69 -1.63 -26.33
C ASP A 205 -7.73 -1.04 -25.28
N ASP A 206 -6.49 -1.52 -25.29
CA ASP A 206 -5.44 -1.01 -24.39
C ASP A 206 -4.99 0.43 -24.70
N ARG A 207 -5.65 1.11 -25.68
CA ARG A 207 -5.22 2.39 -26.24
C ARG A 207 -5.62 3.63 -25.46
N ASP A 208 -6.44 3.50 -24.41
CA ASP A 208 -6.91 4.65 -23.62
C ASP A 208 -6.21 4.80 -22.26
N GLY A 209 -4.92 4.45 -22.21
CA GLY A 209 -4.03 4.59 -21.06
C GLY A 209 -3.20 5.87 -21.05
N ASN A 210 -3.67 6.98 -21.68
CA ASN A 210 -3.05 8.31 -21.58
C ASN A 210 -4.06 9.34 -21.09
#